data_00ecc5df66bc9372b91813f66ede0b80
#
_entry.id   00ecc5df66bc9372b91813f66ede0b80
#
_cell.length_a   1.000
_cell.length_b   1.000
_cell.length_c   1.000
_cell.angle_alpha   90.00
_cell.angle_beta   90.00
_cell.angle_gamma   90.00
#
_symmetry.space_group_name_H-M   'P 1'
#
loop_
_entity.id
_entity.type
_entity.pdbx_description
1 polymer ?
#
loop_
_entity_poly.entity_id
_entity_poly.type
_entity_poly.pdbx_seq_one_letter_code
_entity_poly.pdbx_strand_id
1 'polypeptide(L)'
;MNIIVELVSPGRFFKDAPIHSLNECLKKRGFEVVFAADQADLVRVVENNARLAGVVIDWEDSPQELCQQIHDFNEYLPVFAFSSSNSVTDATFQQLSLNVEFFEYEISNAADIAVTISQKVEEYEKAVTPPLTRALINFAKEGKYTFCTPGHMSGTAFQHSPIGALFYDFFGANTFKADVSVSVGELGSLLDHSGPHRDAEKYIAETFNADRSYIVTNGTSTANKIIGLYSAPAGSTVLIDRNCHKSLTHLMMMSNVIPIYLRPTRNAYGILGGIPQSEFKHETIEKRVKETPNATWPVHAVVTNSTYDGLFYNTGFIKNTLDV
;
A
#
# COMPACT_ATOMS: atom_id res chain seq x y z
N MET A 1 -1.51 -14.96 -2.56
CA MET A 1 -0.44 -15.52 -1.70
C MET A 1 -0.65 -17.01 -1.59
N ASN A 2 0.40 -17.83 -1.50
CA ASN A 2 0.22 -19.30 -1.55
C ASN A 2 1.28 -20.11 -0.79
N ILE A 3 2.12 -19.47 0.01
CA ILE A 3 3.16 -20.16 0.79
C ILE A 3 2.71 -20.25 2.25
N ILE A 4 2.66 -21.46 2.78
CA ILE A 4 2.50 -21.75 4.20
C ILE A 4 3.86 -22.18 4.71
N VAL A 5 4.39 -21.51 5.73
CA VAL A 5 5.61 -21.96 6.41
C VAL A 5 5.26 -22.71 7.69
N GLU A 6 5.91 -23.84 7.90
CA GLU A 6 5.69 -24.69 9.08
C GLU A 6 6.95 -24.76 9.93
N LEU A 7 6.80 -24.47 11.22
CA LEU A 7 7.76 -24.78 12.25
C LEU A 7 7.17 -25.85 13.18
N VAL A 8 7.63 -27.08 13.01
CA VAL A 8 7.06 -28.22 13.67
C VAL A 8 8.17 -29.09 14.27
N SER A 9 8.03 -29.43 15.54
CA SER A 9 9.00 -30.24 16.23
C SER A 9 9.19 -31.61 15.58
N PRO A 10 10.41 -32.00 15.18
CA PRO A 10 10.66 -33.25 14.46
C PRO A 10 10.20 -34.53 15.24
N GLY A 11 10.10 -34.45 16.55
CA GLY A 11 9.75 -35.60 17.40
C GLY A 11 8.27 -35.92 17.48
N ARG A 12 7.38 -34.98 17.23
CA ARG A 12 5.91 -35.13 17.38
C ARG A 12 5.19 -35.48 16.10
N PHE A 13 5.65 -34.97 14.98
CA PHE A 13 4.96 -35.08 13.70
C PHE A 13 5.48 -36.20 12.79
N PHE A 14 6.68 -36.71 13.01
CA PHE A 14 7.23 -37.81 12.20
C PHE A 14 6.74 -39.19 12.58
N LYS A 15 6.08 -39.36 13.72
CA LYS A 15 5.60 -40.67 14.16
C LYS A 15 4.21 -41.05 13.69
N ASP A 16 3.33 -40.07 13.40
CA ASP A 16 1.98 -40.35 12.96
C ASP A 16 1.54 -39.38 11.85
N ALA A 17 1.07 -39.91 10.78
CA ALA A 17 0.56 -39.35 9.51
C ALA A 17 -0.31 -38.06 9.45
N PRO A 18 -0.57 -37.29 10.49
CA PRO A 18 -1.51 -36.20 10.52
C PRO A 18 -1.10 -35.00 9.71
N ILE A 19 0.11 -34.45 9.93
CA ILE A 19 0.55 -33.27 9.19
C ILE A 19 0.76 -33.54 7.71
N HIS A 20 1.18 -34.79 7.36
CA HIS A 20 1.25 -35.18 5.96
C HIS A 20 -0.12 -35.13 5.29
N SER A 21 -1.18 -35.55 5.98
CA SER A 21 -2.55 -35.45 5.46
C SER A 21 -2.99 -34.02 5.28
N LEU A 22 -2.67 -33.13 6.23
CA LEU A 22 -2.95 -31.70 6.12
C LEU A 22 -2.18 -31.08 4.95
N ASN A 23 -0.88 -31.35 4.83
CA ASN A 23 -0.04 -30.82 3.76
C ASN A 23 -0.49 -31.27 2.37
N GLU A 24 -0.95 -32.51 2.23
CA GLU A 24 -1.57 -32.97 0.98
C GLU A 24 -2.90 -32.24 0.68
N CYS A 25 -3.70 -31.95 1.70
CA CYS A 25 -4.92 -31.16 1.54
C CYS A 25 -4.62 -29.70 1.18
N LEU A 26 -3.60 -29.10 1.78
CA LEU A 26 -3.14 -27.73 1.46
C LEU A 26 -2.59 -27.64 0.03
N LYS A 27 -1.75 -28.61 -0.38
CA LYS A 27 -1.23 -28.69 -1.76
C LYS A 27 -2.36 -28.82 -2.81
N LYS A 28 -3.37 -29.66 -2.54
CA LYS A 28 -4.56 -29.78 -3.42
C LYS A 28 -5.34 -28.46 -3.55
N ARG A 29 -5.22 -27.55 -2.58
CA ARG A 29 -5.79 -26.20 -2.57
C ARG A 29 -4.87 -25.15 -3.18
N GLY A 30 -3.69 -25.53 -3.68
CA GLY A 30 -2.74 -24.65 -4.36
C GLY A 30 -1.72 -23.99 -3.43
N PHE A 31 -1.63 -24.42 -2.17
CA PHE A 31 -0.58 -23.94 -1.27
C PHE A 31 0.72 -24.71 -1.47
N GLU A 32 1.82 -23.97 -1.36
CA GLU A 32 3.17 -24.53 -1.23
C GLU A 32 3.53 -24.54 0.26
N VAL A 33 3.91 -25.69 0.79
CA VAL A 33 4.30 -25.84 2.19
C VAL A 33 5.81 -25.88 2.28
N VAL A 34 6.38 -24.98 3.08
CA VAL A 34 7.82 -24.83 3.33
C VAL A 34 8.08 -25.06 4.81
N PHE A 35 9.13 -25.81 5.13
CA PHE A 35 9.51 -26.09 6.51
C PHE A 35 10.61 -25.17 6.97
N ALA A 36 10.44 -24.56 8.14
CA ALA A 36 11.49 -23.82 8.83
C ALA A 36 12.31 -24.79 9.72
N ALA A 37 13.62 -24.62 9.74
CA ALA A 37 14.52 -25.48 10.51
C ALA A 37 14.44 -25.20 12.02
N ASP A 38 14.23 -23.92 12.39
CA ASP A 38 14.09 -23.43 13.76
C ASP A 38 13.33 -22.10 13.78
N GLN A 39 13.15 -21.51 14.97
CA GLN A 39 12.45 -20.23 15.13
C GLN A 39 13.13 -19.08 14.38
N ALA A 40 14.46 -19.04 14.36
CA ALA A 40 15.20 -17.98 13.66
C ALA A 40 15.02 -18.09 12.14
N ASP A 41 14.98 -19.30 11.61
CA ASP A 41 14.70 -19.56 10.20
C ASP A 41 13.26 -19.20 9.86
N LEU A 42 12.28 -19.50 10.72
CA LEU A 42 10.89 -19.08 10.54
C LEU A 42 10.77 -17.56 10.44
N VAL A 43 11.33 -16.82 11.39
CA VAL A 43 11.31 -15.35 11.38
C VAL A 43 11.94 -14.82 10.10
N ARG A 44 13.08 -15.38 9.68
CA ARG A 44 13.72 -14.99 8.41
C ARG A 44 12.84 -15.24 7.19
N VAL A 45 12.10 -16.34 7.16
CA VAL A 45 11.14 -16.64 6.07
C VAL A 45 9.99 -15.62 6.09
N VAL A 46 9.46 -15.28 7.26
CA VAL A 46 8.39 -14.29 7.43
C VAL A 46 8.84 -12.92 6.92
N GLU A 47 10.04 -12.47 7.30
CA GLU A 47 10.58 -11.18 6.89
C GLU A 47 10.85 -11.05 5.38
N ASN A 48 11.24 -12.14 4.73
CA ASN A 48 11.77 -12.10 3.37
C ASN A 48 10.85 -12.69 2.30
N ASN A 49 9.66 -13.20 2.68
CA ASN A 49 8.78 -13.85 1.74
C ASN A 49 7.44 -13.12 1.53
N ALA A 50 7.39 -12.29 0.48
CA ALA A 50 6.19 -11.53 0.12
C ALA A 50 4.99 -12.39 -0.34
N ARG A 51 5.18 -13.72 -0.54
CA ARG A 51 4.10 -14.64 -0.94
C ARG A 51 3.54 -15.45 0.24
N LEU A 52 4.01 -15.16 1.44
CA LEU A 52 3.57 -15.88 2.63
C LEU A 52 2.07 -15.68 2.86
N ALA A 53 1.37 -16.79 3.02
CA ALA A 53 -0.07 -16.84 3.21
C ALA A 53 -0.46 -17.14 4.66
N GLY A 54 0.42 -17.79 5.41
CA GLY A 54 0.22 -18.11 6.81
C GLY A 54 1.38 -18.88 7.40
N VAL A 55 1.35 -19.02 8.72
CA VAL A 55 2.38 -19.71 9.51
C VAL A 55 1.72 -20.82 10.31
N VAL A 56 2.26 -22.03 10.26
CA VAL A 56 1.84 -23.18 11.08
C VAL A 56 2.91 -23.42 12.13
N ILE A 57 2.53 -23.44 13.41
CA ILE A 57 3.44 -23.68 14.53
C ILE A 57 2.93 -24.74 15.49
N ASP A 58 3.87 -25.39 16.15
CA ASP A 58 3.58 -26.22 17.33
C ASP A 58 3.53 -25.30 18.56
N TRP A 59 2.35 -25.18 19.17
CA TRP A 59 2.15 -24.28 20.30
C TRP A 59 2.96 -24.65 21.53
N GLU A 60 3.20 -25.94 21.74
CA GLU A 60 3.92 -26.40 22.94
C GLU A 60 5.43 -26.11 22.89
N ASP A 61 5.98 -25.98 21.68
CA ASP A 61 7.40 -25.70 21.44
C ASP A 61 7.65 -24.25 20.99
N SER A 62 6.58 -23.50 20.67
CA SER A 62 6.68 -22.15 20.14
C SER A 62 5.99 -21.16 21.05
N PRO A 63 6.73 -20.41 21.86
CA PRO A 63 6.15 -19.53 22.85
C PRO A 63 5.39 -18.37 22.22
N GLN A 64 4.50 -17.77 23.02
CA GLN A 64 3.73 -16.57 22.68
C GLN A 64 4.60 -15.44 22.09
N GLU A 65 5.86 -15.36 22.51
CA GLU A 65 6.86 -14.40 21.99
C GLU A 65 7.09 -14.55 20.49
N LEU A 66 7.06 -15.77 19.96
CA LEU A 66 7.22 -16.00 18.51
C LEU A 66 6.03 -15.45 17.72
N CYS A 67 4.79 -15.67 18.21
CA CYS A 67 3.60 -15.08 17.60
C CYS A 67 3.68 -13.55 17.60
N GLN A 68 4.16 -12.95 18.70
CA GLN A 68 4.35 -11.50 18.77
C GLN A 68 5.39 -11.02 17.75
N GLN A 69 6.53 -11.67 17.62
CA GLN A 69 7.54 -11.33 16.60
C GLN A 69 7.00 -11.41 15.17
N ILE A 70 6.21 -12.45 14.86
CA ILE A 70 5.56 -12.60 13.57
C ILE A 70 4.61 -11.41 13.30
N HIS A 71 3.79 -11.05 14.27
CA HIS A 71 2.80 -9.99 14.13
C HIS A 71 3.38 -8.58 14.23
N ASP A 72 4.50 -8.39 14.91
CA ASP A 72 5.26 -7.12 14.87
C ASP A 72 5.75 -6.82 13.45
N PHE A 73 6.04 -7.87 12.67
CA PHE A 73 6.39 -7.73 11.27
C PHE A 73 5.16 -7.59 10.34
N ASN A 74 4.11 -8.39 10.58
CA ASN A 74 2.87 -8.38 9.81
C ASN A 74 1.67 -8.76 10.68
N GLU A 75 0.97 -7.75 11.21
CA GLU A 75 -0.16 -7.91 12.14
C GLU A 75 -1.34 -8.70 11.57
N TYR A 76 -1.47 -8.75 10.24
CA TYR A 76 -2.57 -9.44 9.56
C TYR A 76 -2.26 -10.89 9.20
N LEU A 77 -1.01 -11.33 9.31
CA LEU A 77 -0.59 -12.67 8.90
C LEU A 77 -1.22 -13.73 9.81
N PRO A 78 -2.02 -14.68 9.29
CA PRO A 78 -2.63 -15.69 10.13
C PRO A 78 -1.59 -16.72 10.64
N VAL A 79 -1.66 -16.99 11.94
CA VAL A 79 -0.88 -18.03 12.60
C VAL A 79 -1.79 -19.16 13.00
N PHE A 80 -1.46 -20.38 12.63
CA PHE A 80 -2.18 -21.61 12.89
C PHE A 80 -1.40 -22.42 13.91
N ALA A 81 -1.86 -22.41 15.16
CA ALA A 81 -1.17 -23.07 16.26
C ALA A 81 -1.81 -24.44 16.57
N PHE A 82 -1.02 -25.48 16.55
CA PHE A 82 -1.44 -26.81 16.94
C PHE A 82 -1.05 -27.09 18.39
N SER A 83 -1.97 -27.62 19.20
CA SER A 83 -1.75 -27.92 20.61
C SER A 83 -2.43 -29.21 21.05
N SER A 84 -1.99 -29.80 22.16
CA SER A 84 -2.77 -30.81 22.86
C SER A 84 -3.94 -30.14 23.60
N SER A 85 -5.10 -30.82 23.67
CA SER A 85 -6.38 -30.27 24.19
C SER A 85 -6.32 -29.66 25.61
N ASN A 86 -5.23 -29.87 26.35
CA ASN A 86 -5.06 -29.41 27.73
C ASN A 86 -4.10 -28.21 27.88
N SER A 87 -3.48 -27.75 26.81
CA SER A 87 -2.41 -26.73 26.88
C SER A 87 -2.87 -25.30 26.64
N VAL A 88 -4.05 -25.10 26.08
CA VAL A 88 -4.58 -23.78 25.77
C VAL A 88 -5.73 -23.45 26.71
N THR A 89 -5.54 -22.41 27.53
CA THR A 89 -6.58 -21.92 28.45
C THR A 89 -7.26 -20.68 27.90
N ASP A 90 -8.53 -20.40 28.33
CA ASP A 90 -9.26 -19.18 27.98
C ASP A 90 -8.47 -17.89 28.29
N ALA A 91 -7.63 -17.92 29.33
CA ALA A 91 -6.75 -16.80 29.69
C ALA A 91 -5.68 -16.52 28.63
N THR A 92 -5.20 -17.56 27.92
CA THR A 92 -4.23 -17.43 26.83
C THR A 92 -4.87 -16.74 25.62
N PHE A 93 -6.12 -17.08 25.31
CA PHE A 93 -6.88 -16.44 24.23
C PHE A 93 -7.14 -14.94 24.48
N GLN A 94 -7.44 -14.57 25.71
CA GLN A 94 -7.73 -13.17 26.06
C GLN A 94 -6.49 -12.26 26.03
N GLN A 95 -5.29 -12.81 26.16
CA GLN A 95 -4.03 -12.08 26.10
C GLN A 95 -3.48 -11.93 24.67
N LEU A 96 -3.89 -12.82 23.78
CA LEU A 96 -3.52 -12.77 22.37
C LEU A 96 -4.55 -11.95 21.59
N SER A 97 -4.37 -10.65 21.52
CA SER A 97 -5.11 -9.78 20.56
C SER A 97 -4.69 -10.02 19.10
N LEU A 98 -4.10 -11.18 18.80
CA LEU A 98 -3.40 -11.52 17.58
C LEU A 98 -4.26 -12.47 16.72
N ASN A 99 -4.05 -12.45 15.42
CA ASN A 99 -4.71 -13.32 14.45
C ASN A 99 -4.14 -14.75 14.52
N VAL A 100 -4.41 -15.44 15.63
CA VAL A 100 -3.99 -16.82 15.89
C VAL A 100 -5.19 -17.73 15.95
N GLU A 101 -5.18 -18.82 15.16
CA GLU A 101 -6.20 -19.86 15.15
C GLU A 101 -5.62 -21.13 15.76
N PHE A 102 -6.32 -21.74 16.73
CA PHE A 102 -5.86 -22.93 17.42
C PHE A 102 -6.56 -24.20 16.91
N PHE A 103 -5.76 -25.26 16.71
CA PHE A 103 -6.22 -26.56 16.31
C PHE A 103 -5.71 -27.65 17.26
N GLU A 104 -6.53 -28.66 17.50
CA GLU A 104 -6.08 -29.87 18.21
C GLU A 104 -5.34 -30.82 17.28
N TYR A 105 -4.41 -31.59 17.85
CA TYR A 105 -3.63 -32.59 17.08
C TYR A 105 -4.44 -33.79 16.59
N GLU A 106 -5.70 -33.94 17.01
CA GLU A 106 -6.55 -35.02 16.50
C GLU A 106 -6.94 -34.77 15.03
N ILE A 107 -6.36 -35.58 14.15
CA ILE A 107 -6.40 -35.36 12.70
C ILE A 107 -7.35 -36.31 12.00
N SER A 108 -8.48 -36.56 12.58
CA SER A 108 -9.64 -37.05 11.82
C SER A 108 -10.16 -36.02 10.78
N ASN A 109 -9.73 -34.74 10.88
CA ASN A 109 -10.30 -33.60 10.15
C ASN A 109 -9.29 -32.78 9.33
N ALA A 110 -8.20 -33.35 8.80
CA ALA A 110 -7.21 -32.63 8.00
C ALA A 110 -7.84 -31.83 6.82
N ALA A 111 -8.90 -32.35 6.22
CA ALA A 111 -9.60 -31.67 5.14
C ALA A 111 -10.34 -30.39 5.63
N ASP A 112 -10.97 -30.46 6.80
CA ASP A 112 -11.72 -29.33 7.39
C ASP A 112 -10.77 -28.27 7.90
N ILE A 113 -9.65 -28.66 8.51
CA ILE A 113 -8.55 -27.74 8.91
C ILE A 113 -8.01 -27.00 7.67
N ALA A 114 -7.75 -27.71 6.57
CA ALA A 114 -7.29 -27.09 5.34
C ALA A 114 -8.34 -26.13 4.74
N VAL A 115 -9.64 -26.36 4.94
CA VAL A 115 -10.69 -25.40 4.58
C VAL A 115 -10.60 -24.15 5.44
N THR A 116 -10.49 -24.30 6.76
CA THR A 116 -10.37 -23.16 7.69
C THR A 116 -9.13 -22.35 7.40
N ILE A 117 -7.98 -22.98 7.19
CA ILE A 117 -6.74 -22.29 6.78
C ILE A 117 -6.97 -21.48 5.48
N SER A 118 -7.61 -22.10 4.47
CA SER A 118 -7.90 -21.41 3.21
C SER A 118 -8.79 -20.19 3.41
N GLN A 119 -9.81 -20.29 4.26
CA GLN A 119 -10.70 -19.17 4.59
C GLN A 119 -9.96 -18.03 5.29
N LYS A 120 -9.12 -18.35 6.28
CA LYS A 120 -8.30 -17.37 6.99
C LYS A 120 -7.28 -16.68 6.06
N VAL A 121 -6.69 -17.43 5.14
CA VAL A 121 -5.82 -16.84 4.10
C VAL A 121 -6.61 -15.90 3.18
N GLU A 122 -7.84 -16.25 2.79
CA GLU A 122 -8.69 -15.35 2.02
C GLU A 122 -9.06 -14.08 2.80
N GLU A 123 -9.33 -14.19 4.10
CA GLU A 123 -9.56 -13.04 4.99
C GLU A 123 -8.33 -12.14 5.06
N TYR A 124 -7.15 -12.73 5.23
CA TYR A 124 -5.87 -12.04 5.20
C TYR A 124 -5.62 -11.33 3.87
N GLU A 125 -5.79 -12.03 2.74
CA GLU A 125 -5.66 -11.41 1.41
C GLU A 125 -6.62 -10.23 1.23
N LYS A 126 -7.84 -10.33 1.76
CA LYS A 126 -8.81 -9.23 1.77
C LYS A 126 -8.36 -8.06 2.64
N ALA A 127 -7.74 -8.32 3.78
CA ALA A 127 -7.27 -7.28 4.70
C ALA A 127 -6.09 -6.49 4.10
N VAL A 128 -5.10 -7.18 3.51
CA VAL A 128 -3.89 -6.54 2.98
C VAL A 128 -4.04 -5.99 1.56
N THR A 129 -5.11 -6.33 0.84
CA THR A 129 -5.31 -5.84 -0.54
C THR A 129 -6.21 -4.62 -0.56
N PRO A 130 -5.71 -3.46 -1.05
CA PRO A 130 -6.52 -2.25 -1.16
C PRO A 130 -7.81 -2.47 -1.97
N PRO A 131 -8.93 -1.78 -1.62
CA PRO A 131 -10.26 -2.10 -2.14
C PRO A 131 -10.36 -2.10 -3.67
N LEU A 132 -9.83 -1.08 -4.36
CA LEU A 132 -9.87 -1.01 -5.82
C LEU A 132 -9.00 -2.08 -6.48
N THR A 133 -7.82 -2.36 -5.94
CA THR A 133 -6.92 -3.41 -6.42
C THR A 133 -7.59 -4.78 -6.31
N ARG A 134 -8.23 -5.07 -5.19
CA ARG A 134 -8.99 -6.31 -4.97
C ARG A 134 -10.16 -6.44 -5.95
N ALA A 135 -10.93 -5.37 -6.14
CA ALA A 135 -12.05 -5.37 -7.08
C ALA A 135 -11.57 -5.62 -8.52
N LEU A 136 -10.47 -5.00 -8.93
CA LEU A 136 -9.89 -5.18 -10.26
C LEU A 136 -9.34 -6.60 -10.48
N ILE A 137 -8.64 -7.16 -9.48
CA ILE A 137 -8.16 -8.55 -9.53
C ILE A 137 -9.33 -9.53 -9.67
N ASN A 138 -10.38 -9.34 -8.89
CA ASN A 138 -11.57 -10.20 -8.95
C ASN A 138 -12.25 -10.08 -10.31
N PHE A 139 -12.46 -8.89 -10.83
CA PHE A 139 -13.02 -8.65 -12.16
C PHE A 139 -12.19 -9.35 -13.25
N ALA A 140 -10.87 -9.23 -13.20
CA ALA A 140 -9.98 -9.88 -14.16
C ALA A 140 -10.04 -11.42 -14.08
N LYS A 141 -10.18 -11.99 -12.86
CA LYS A 141 -10.31 -13.43 -12.62
C LYS A 141 -11.65 -14.00 -13.15
N GLU A 142 -12.74 -13.23 -13.05
CA GLU A 142 -14.06 -13.65 -13.56
C GLU A 142 -14.08 -13.85 -15.07
N GLY A 143 -13.16 -13.23 -15.81
CA GLY A 143 -13.00 -13.43 -17.25
C GLY A 143 -14.21 -13.01 -18.07
N LYS A 144 -14.94 -11.99 -17.65
CA LYS A 144 -16.10 -11.47 -18.38
C LYS A 144 -15.72 -10.95 -19.76
N TYR A 145 -16.60 -11.15 -20.74
CA TYR A 145 -16.48 -10.51 -22.03
C TYR A 145 -16.81 -9.03 -21.91
N THR A 146 -15.93 -8.19 -22.43
CA THR A 146 -16.14 -6.74 -22.46
C THR A 146 -16.55 -6.27 -23.83
N PHE A 147 -17.71 -5.60 -23.94
CA PHE A 147 -18.21 -4.96 -25.15
C PHE A 147 -18.12 -3.43 -25.08
N CYS A 148 -17.16 -2.92 -24.34
CA CYS A 148 -16.90 -1.50 -24.16
C CYS A 148 -15.45 -1.16 -24.55
N THR A 149 -15.11 0.11 -24.49
CA THR A 149 -13.71 0.55 -24.57
C THR A 149 -12.93 0.10 -23.34
N PRO A 150 -11.62 -0.20 -23.47
CA PRO A 150 -10.83 -0.14 -24.70
C PRO A 150 -11.16 -1.28 -25.69
N GLY A 151 -11.02 -0.99 -26.99
CA GLY A 151 -11.48 -1.85 -28.09
C GLY A 151 -10.72 -3.16 -28.26
N HIS A 152 -9.67 -3.43 -27.46
CA HIS A 152 -8.97 -4.71 -27.48
C HIS A 152 -9.75 -5.86 -26.81
N MET A 153 -10.88 -5.58 -26.16
CA MET A 153 -11.80 -6.56 -25.54
C MET A 153 -11.04 -7.61 -24.71
N SER A 154 -10.46 -7.18 -23.58
CA SER A 154 -9.62 -8.01 -22.70
C SER A 154 -8.42 -8.68 -23.40
N GLY A 155 -7.91 -8.03 -24.46
CA GLY A 155 -6.74 -8.48 -25.21
C GLY A 155 -7.03 -9.43 -26.37
N THR A 156 -8.28 -9.84 -26.59
CA THR A 156 -8.64 -10.78 -27.69
C THR A 156 -8.29 -10.23 -29.08
N ALA A 157 -8.42 -8.92 -29.30
CA ALA A 157 -8.07 -8.29 -30.57
C ALA A 157 -6.58 -8.47 -30.93
N PHE A 158 -5.68 -8.56 -29.96
CA PHE A 158 -4.25 -8.77 -30.23
C PHE A 158 -3.93 -10.18 -30.71
N GLN A 159 -4.72 -11.18 -30.34
CA GLN A 159 -4.45 -12.60 -30.66
C GLN A 159 -4.68 -12.97 -32.09
N HIS A 160 -5.20 -12.08 -32.94
CA HIS A 160 -5.50 -12.33 -34.37
C HIS A 160 -4.32 -12.08 -35.29
N SER A 161 -3.15 -11.70 -34.79
CA SER A 161 -1.95 -11.50 -35.62
C SER A 161 -0.69 -11.96 -34.87
N PRO A 162 0.36 -12.41 -35.62
CA PRO A 162 1.59 -12.87 -34.95
C PRO A 162 2.23 -11.84 -34.02
N ILE A 163 2.30 -10.58 -34.43
CA ILE A 163 2.86 -9.50 -33.61
C ILE A 163 1.97 -9.16 -32.42
N GLY A 164 0.67 -9.23 -32.60
CA GLY A 164 -0.30 -9.04 -31.51
C GLY A 164 -0.22 -10.17 -30.48
N ALA A 165 -0.05 -11.42 -30.91
CA ALA A 165 0.15 -12.55 -30.01
C ALA A 165 1.43 -12.39 -29.17
N LEU A 166 2.55 -11.99 -29.79
CA LEU A 166 3.79 -11.69 -29.06
C LEU A 166 3.60 -10.58 -28.01
N PHE A 167 2.86 -9.53 -28.36
CA PHE A 167 2.54 -8.44 -27.43
C PHE A 167 1.67 -8.92 -26.27
N TYR A 168 0.65 -9.70 -26.56
CA TYR A 168 -0.24 -10.29 -25.55
C TYR A 168 0.52 -11.22 -24.58
N ASP A 169 1.37 -12.09 -25.13
CA ASP A 169 2.15 -13.05 -24.32
C ASP A 169 3.19 -12.32 -23.44
N PHE A 170 3.80 -11.25 -23.97
CA PHE A 170 4.78 -10.45 -23.20
C PHE A 170 4.15 -9.74 -22.01
N PHE A 171 2.98 -9.11 -22.16
CA PHE A 171 2.32 -8.39 -21.07
C PHE A 171 1.47 -9.29 -20.18
N GLY A 172 1.05 -10.43 -20.68
CA GLY A 172 0.20 -11.40 -19.99
C GLY A 172 -1.28 -11.03 -19.97
N ALA A 173 -2.14 -12.05 -19.95
CA ALA A 173 -3.59 -11.92 -20.06
C ALA A 173 -4.22 -10.97 -19.05
N ASN A 174 -3.73 -10.97 -17.79
CA ASN A 174 -4.31 -10.17 -16.72
C ASN A 174 -4.13 -8.67 -16.93
N THR A 175 -3.06 -8.24 -17.59
CA THR A 175 -2.85 -6.83 -17.95
C THR A 175 -4.00 -6.31 -18.81
N PHE A 176 -4.38 -7.06 -19.84
CA PHE A 176 -5.47 -6.67 -20.74
C PHE A 176 -6.86 -6.84 -20.12
N LYS A 177 -7.04 -7.84 -19.24
CA LYS A 177 -8.30 -8.03 -18.50
C LYS A 177 -8.52 -6.94 -17.45
N ALA A 178 -7.45 -6.36 -16.95
CA ALA A 178 -7.48 -5.27 -15.96
C ALA A 178 -7.60 -3.88 -16.62
N ASP A 179 -7.36 -3.77 -17.93
CA ASP A 179 -7.54 -2.52 -18.67
C ASP A 179 -9.00 -2.41 -19.14
N VAL A 180 -9.82 -1.77 -18.32
CA VAL A 180 -11.27 -1.70 -18.45
C VAL A 180 -11.76 -0.26 -18.40
N SER A 181 -12.95 -0.03 -18.95
CA SER A 181 -13.62 1.27 -18.89
C SER A 181 -13.99 1.64 -17.47
N VAL A 182 -13.92 2.94 -17.15
CA VAL A 182 -14.40 3.52 -15.89
C VAL A 182 -15.92 3.38 -15.68
N SER A 183 -16.66 2.91 -16.68
CA SER A 183 -18.10 2.69 -16.62
C SER A 183 -18.50 1.24 -16.29
N VAL A 184 -17.54 0.40 -15.92
CA VAL A 184 -17.83 -0.96 -15.43
C VAL A 184 -18.47 -0.87 -14.03
N GLY A 185 -19.73 -1.30 -13.94
CA GLY A 185 -20.55 -1.12 -12.72
C GLY A 185 -19.94 -1.75 -11.46
N GLU A 186 -19.30 -2.91 -11.60
CA GLU A 186 -18.66 -3.63 -10.49
C GLU A 186 -17.45 -2.89 -9.91
N LEU A 187 -16.80 -2.04 -10.71
CA LEU A 187 -15.66 -1.23 -10.28
C LEU A 187 -16.08 0.15 -9.75
N GLY A 188 -17.35 0.50 -9.89
CA GLY A 188 -17.87 1.80 -9.49
C GLY A 188 -17.43 2.93 -10.44
N SER A 189 -17.59 4.16 -10.00
CA SER A 189 -17.25 5.34 -10.79
C SER A 189 -16.32 6.28 -10.02
N LEU A 190 -15.22 6.64 -10.65
CA LEU A 190 -14.30 7.66 -10.11
C LEU A 190 -14.96 9.05 -10.11
N LEU A 191 -15.79 9.35 -11.13
CA LEU A 191 -16.49 10.63 -11.25
C LEU A 191 -17.53 10.83 -10.14
N ASP A 192 -18.27 9.75 -9.82
CA ASP A 192 -19.36 9.79 -8.83
C ASP A 192 -18.90 9.38 -7.43
N HIS A 193 -17.62 9.10 -7.25
CA HIS A 193 -17.05 8.59 -5.99
C HIS A 193 -17.85 7.41 -5.44
N SER A 194 -18.09 6.39 -6.26
CA SER A 194 -18.94 5.25 -5.91
C SER A 194 -18.20 3.90 -5.98
N GLY A 195 -18.74 2.87 -5.29
CA GLY A 195 -18.20 1.52 -5.29
C GLY A 195 -16.74 1.43 -4.83
N PRO A 196 -15.94 0.53 -5.42
CA PRO A 196 -14.53 0.33 -5.07
C PRO A 196 -13.65 1.57 -5.18
N HIS A 197 -13.98 2.54 -6.04
CA HIS A 197 -13.26 3.82 -6.09
C HIS A 197 -13.46 4.63 -4.82
N ARG A 198 -14.70 4.78 -4.34
CA ARG A 198 -15.01 5.44 -3.06
C ARG A 198 -14.32 4.73 -1.89
N ASP A 199 -14.36 3.41 -1.89
CA ASP A 199 -13.78 2.62 -0.80
C ASP A 199 -12.24 2.74 -0.79
N ALA A 200 -11.61 2.85 -1.97
CA ALA A 200 -10.18 3.15 -2.09
C ALA A 200 -9.84 4.57 -1.59
N GLU A 201 -10.66 5.58 -1.91
CA GLU A 201 -10.46 6.94 -1.40
C GLU A 201 -10.58 7.00 0.12
N LYS A 202 -11.52 6.27 0.72
CA LYS A 202 -11.62 6.14 2.19
C LYS A 202 -10.39 5.46 2.79
N TYR A 203 -9.98 4.33 2.21
CA TYR A 203 -8.80 3.60 2.67
C TYR A 203 -7.53 4.45 2.61
N ILE A 204 -7.34 5.24 1.54
CA ILE A 204 -6.23 6.19 1.44
C ILE A 204 -6.32 7.27 2.52
N ALA A 205 -7.50 7.83 2.74
CA ALA A 205 -7.72 8.87 3.77
C ALA A 205 -7.37 8.34 5.17
N GLU A 206 -7.83 7.14 5.52
CA GLU A 206 -7.50 6.47 6.78
C GLU A 206 -6.00 6.22 6.92
N THR A 207 -5.35 5.68 5.87
CA THR A 207 -3.91 5.38 5.86
C THR A 207 -3.05 6.63 6.08
N PHE A 208 -3.44 7.77 5.51
CA PHE A 208 -2.71 9.04 5.62
C PHE A 208 -3.25 9.97 6.71
N ASN A 209 -4.17 9.50 7.55
CA ASN A 209 -4.82 10.30 8.59
C ASN A 209 -5.36 11.64 8.06
N ALA A 210 -6.09 11.57 6.95
CA ALA A 210 -6.72 12.70 6.27
C ALA A 210 -8.24 12.59 6.36
N ASP A 211 -8.95 13.73 6.39
CA ASP A 211 -10.42 13.76 6.40
C ASP A 211 -11.01 13.17 5.11
N ARG A 212 -10.34 13.40 3.99
CA ARG A 212 -10.71 12.92 2.65
C ARG A 212 -9.50 12.76 1.75
N SER A 213 -9.61 11.86 0.79
CA SER A 213 -8.67 11.74 -0.33
C SER A 213 -9.41 11.71 -1.67
N TYR A 214 -8.72 12.05 -2.73
CA TYR A 214 -9.23 12.05 -4.09
C TYR A 214 -8.19 11.46 -5.04
N ILE A 215 -8.61 10.52 -5.88
CA ILE A 215 -7.74 9.91 -6.88
C ILE A 215 -7.68 10.83 -8.11
N VAL A 216 -6.48 11.35 -8.42
CA VAL A 216 -6.25 12.21 -9.58
C VAL A 216 -5.50 11.45 -10.67
N THR A 217 -6.21 10.95 -11.67
CA THR A 217 -5.67 10.07 -12.72
C THR A 217 -4.64 10.75 -13.63
N ASN A 218 -4.72 12.08 -13.77
CA ASN A 218 -3.74 12.86 -14.54
C ASN A 218 -2.43 13.14 -13.78
N GLY A 219 -2.24 12.49 -12.62
CA GLY A 219 -1.02 12.52 -11.85
C GLY A 219 -0.81 13.77 -11.00
N THR A 220 0.29 13.78 -10.27
CA THR A 220 0.66 14.81 -9.27
C THR A 220 0.67 16.24 -9.85
N SER A 221 1.04 16.40 -11.12
CA SER A 221 1.01 17.72 -11.76
C SER A 221 -0.39 18.34 -11.80
N THR A 222 -1.42 17.53 -11.98
CA THR A 222 -2.83 17.98 -11.92
C THR A 222 -3.27 18.17 -10.49
N ALA A 223 -2.90 17.28 -9.57
CA ALA A 223 -3.19 17.43 -8.14
C ALA A 223 -2.63 18.76 -7.60
N ASN A 224 -1.38 19.10 -7.91
CA ASN A 224 -0.76 20.37 -7.53
C ASN A 224 -1.55 21.58 -8.06
N LYS A 225 -2.05 21.50 -9.31
CA LYS A 225 -2.86 22.59 -9.88
C LYS A 225 -4.21 22.72 -9.19
N ILE A 226 -4.89 21.60 -8.90
CA ILE A 226 -6.18 21.60 -8.20
C ILE A 226 -6.03 22.26 -6.83
N ILE A 227 -5.05 21.80 -6.04
CA ILE A 227 -4.77 22.33 -4.70
C ILE A 227 -4.44 23.83 -4.77
N GLY A 228 -3.53 24.20 -5.65
CA GLY A 228 -3.10 25.59 -5.74
C GLY A 228 -4.16 26.55 -6.28
N LEU A 229 -4.98 26.15 -7.25
CA LEU A 229 -6.11 26.95 -7.74
C LEU A 229 -7.18 27.17 -6.66
N TYR A 230 -7.37 26.18 -5.77
CA TYR A 230 -8.29 26.29 -4.65
C TYR A 230 -7.75 27.21 -3.54
N SER A 231 -6.47 27.02 -3.15
CA SER A 231 -5.88 27.67 -1.97
C SER A 231 -5.23 29.04 -2.27
N ALA A 232 -4.96 29.36 -3.54
CA ALA A 232 -4.33 30.60 -3.95
C ALA A 232 -5.17 31.34 -5.01
N PRO A 233 -6.15 32.17 -4.59
CA PRO A 233 -6.95 32.98 -5.49
C PRO A 233 -6.11 33.92 -6.40
N ALA A 234 -6.62 34.27 -7.57
CA ALA A 234 -5.92 35.13 -8.51
C ALA A 234 -5.51 36.46 -7.86
N GLY A 235 -4.27 36.87 -8.10
CA GLY A 235 -3.68 38.09 -7.53
C GLY A 235 -3.16 37.93 -6.10
N SER A 236 -3.35 36.76 -5.46
CA SER A 236 -2.77 36.53 -4.14
C SER A 236 -1.27 36.23 -4.19
N THR A 237 -0.59 36.43 -3.07
CA THR A 237 0.83 36.13 -2.93
C THR A 237 1.01 34.70 -2.45
N VAL A 238 1.97 33.97 -3.05
CA VAL A 238 2.33 32.61 -2.68
C VAL A 238 3.81 32.49 -2.37
N LEU A 239 4.15 31.71 -1.35
CA LEU A 239 5.53 31.39 -0.98
C LEU A 239 5.94 30.08 -1.63
N ILE A 240 6.97 30.08 -2.46
CA ILE A 240 7.33 28.92 -3.29
C ILE A 240 8.81 28.61 -3.18
N ASP A 241 9.11 27.33 -2.95
CA ASP A 241 10.46 26.79 -3.12
C ASP A 241 10.95 27.03 -4.56
N ARG A 242 12.13 27.65 -4.70
CA ARG A 242 12.73 27.86 -6.03
C ARG A 242 13.11 26.54 -6.72
N ASN A 243 13.31 25.48 -5.95
CA ASN A 243 13.59 24.11 -6.44
C ASN A 243 12.30 23.27 -6.60
N CYS A 244 11.19 23.89 -6.94
CA CYS A 244 9.93 23.20 -7.12
C CYS A 244 9.78 22.58 -8.52
N HIS A 245 8.88 21.61 -8.63
CA HIS A 245 8.53 21.00 -9.91
C HIS A 245 7.83 22.02 -10.84
N LYS A 246 8.06 21.87 -12.16
CA LYS A 246 7.46 22.75 -13.20
C LYS A 246 5.93 22.89 -13.15
N SER A 247 5.22 21.91 -12.57
CA SER A 247 3.75 22.00 -12.39
C SER A 247 3.34 23.21 -11.54
N LEU A 248 4.17 23.61 -10.58
CA LEU A 248 3.93 24.80 -9.75
C LEU A 248 4.19 26.10 -10.54
N THR A 249 5.17 26.11 -11.45
CA THR A 249 5.34 27.22 -12.39
C THR A 249 4.10 27.38 -13.29
N HIS A 250 3.58 26.29 -13.81
CA HIS A 250 2.34 26.31 -14.59
C HIS A 250 1.14 26.77 -13.75
N LEU A 251 1.05 26.33 -12.48
CA LEU A 251 0.02 26.78 -11.56
C LEU A 251 0.07 28.31 -11.39
N MET A 252 1.25 28.88 -11.11
CA MET A 252 1.42 30.34 -10.94
C MET A 252 0.95 31.12 -12.17
N MET A 253 1.27 30.60 -13.37
CA MET A 253 0.82 31.24 -14.61
C MET A 253 -0.70 31.14 -14.79
N MET A 254 -1.30 29.97 -14.45
CA MET A 254 -2.73 29.75 -14.60
C MET A 254 -3.58 30.56 -13.61
N SER A 255 -3.11 30.65 -12.36
CA SER A 255 -3.82 31.36 -11.30
C SER A 255 -3.46 32.86 -11.18
N ASN A 256 -2.51 33.33 -11.98
CA ASN A 256 -2.05 34.74 -11.94
C ASN A 256 -1.70 35.21 -10.52
N VAL A 257 -0.98 34.40 -9.78
CA VAL A 257 -0.52 34.70 -8.41
C VAL A 257 0.84 35.39 -8.41
N ILE A 258 1.19 36.06 -7.32
CA ILE A 258 2.46 36.75 -7.13
C ILE A 258 3.40 35.83 -6.33
N PRO A 259 4.45 35.26 -6.96
CA PRO A 259 5.34 34.34 -6.25
C PRO A 259 6.41 35.10 -5.45
N ILE A 260 6.60 34.70 -4.20
CA ILE A 260 7.80 34.98 -3.40
C ILE A 260 8.60 33.67 -3.28
N TYR A 261 9.83 33.69 -3.81
CA TYR A 261 10.66 32.49 -3.83
C TYR A 261 11.48 32.35 -2.54
N LEU A 262 11.36 31.18 -1.90
CA LEU A 262 12.33 30.67 -0.94
C LEU A 262 13.61 30.30 -1.68
N ARG A 263 14.75 30.85 -1.28
CA ARG A 263 16.00 30.73 -2.00
C ARG A 263 16.85 29.59 -1.42
N PRO A 264 17.07 28.51 -2.19
CA PRO A 264 17.97 27.45 -1.76
C PRO A 264 19.44 27.92 -1.82
N THR A 265 20.27 27.25 -1.07
CA THR A 265 21.73 27.36 -1.21
C THR A 265 22.22 26.81 -2.54
N ARG A 266 23.45 27.12 -2.90
CA ARG A 266 24.16 26.49 -4.03
C ARG A 266 25.56 26.09 -3.59
N ASN A 267 25.99 24.92 -4.07
CA ASN A 267 27.39 24.53 -3.90
C ASN A 267 28.32 25.21 -4.92
N ALA A 268 29.61 24.91 -4.83
CA ALA A 268 30.65 25.47 -5.72
C ALA A 268 30.41 25.14 -7.22
N TYR A 269 29.68 24.10 -7.53
CA TYR A 269 29.30 23.67 -8.88
C TYR A 269 27.96 24.26 -9.36
N GLY A 270 27.30 25.10 -8.55
CA GLY A 270 26.01 25.70 -8.87
C GLY A 270 24.81 24.79 -8.65
N ILE A 271 24.99 23.60 -8.10
CA ILE A 271 23.91 22.65 -7.78
C ILE A 271 23.09 23.22 -6.61
N LEU A 272 21.77 23.15 -6.73
CA LEU A 272 20.83 23.60 -5.70
C LEU A 272 20.94 22.72 -4.45
N GLY A 273 21.07 23.36 -3.30
CA GLY A 273 21.02 22.72 -1.98
C GLY A 273 19.70 22.98 -1.27
N GLY A 274 19.69 22.81 0.03
CA GLY A 274 18.51 23.07 0.88
C GLY A 274 18.23 24.56 1.04
N ILE A 275 16.97 24.88 1.39
CA ILE A 275 16.55 26.20 1.80
C ILE A 275 17.02 26.42 3.24
N PRO A 276 17.83 27.48 3.52
CA PRO A 276 18.23 27.80 4.88
C PRO A 276 17.03 28.13 5.77
N GLN A 277 17.11 27.79 7.05
CA GLN A 277 16.05 28.11 8.01
C GLN A 277 15.71 29.61 8.09
N SER A 278 16.71 30.48 7.82
CA SER A 278 16.52 31.92 7.77
C SER A 278 15.52 32.40 6.70
N GLU A 279 15.33 31.59 5.63
CA GLU A 279 14.38 31.90 4.56
C GLU A 279 12.92 31.80 5.00
N PHE A 280 12.64 30.98 6.02
CA PHE A 280 11.30 30.80 6.58
C PHE A 280 10.94 31.82 7.67
N LYS A 281 11.92 32.63 8.14
CA LYS A 281 11.65 33.64 9.17
C LYS A 281 10.70 34.72 8.67
N HIS A 282 9.76 35.11 9.54
CA HIS A 282 8.76 36.13 9.28
C HIS A 282 9.39 37.43 8.72
N GLU A 283 10.47 37.89 9.36
CA GLU A 283 11.19 39.12 8.95
C GLU A 283 11.75 39.03 7.52
N THR A 284 12.25 37.85 7.12
CA THR A 284 12.78 37.62 5.77
C THR A 284 11.64 37.66 4.73
N ILE A 285 10.52 37.01 5.06
CA ILE A 285 9.34 36.99 4.18
C ILE A 285 8.75 38.40 4.08
N GLU A 286 8.58 39.08 5.20
CA GLU A 286 8.05 40.48 5.23
C GLU A 286 8.90 41.43 4.38
N LYS A 287 10.22 41.35 4.49
CA LYS A 287 11.13 42.14 3.64
C LYS A 287 10.88 41.87 2.16
N ARG A 288 10.73 40.59 1.75
CA ARG A 288 10.46 40.26 0.35
C ARG A 288 9.09 40.68 -0.13
N VAL A 289 8.07 40.61 0.73
CA VAL A 289 6.75 41.15 0.43
C VAL A 289 6.86 42.64 0.11
N LYS A 290 7.57 43.41 0.94
CA LYS A 290 7.80 44.87 0.71
C LYS A 290 8.59 45.18 -0.57
N GLU A 291 9.50 44.28 -0.97
CA GLU A 291 10.33 44.41 -2.18
C GLU A 291 9.60 43.98 -3.47
N THR A 292 8.46 43.27 -3.34
CA THR A 292 7.74 42.68 -4.50
C THR A 292 6.51 43.53 -4.81
N PRO A 293 6.38 44.10 -6.03
CA PRO A 293 5.23 44.93 -6.41
C PRO A 293 3.91 44.16 -6.25
N ASN A 294 2.92 44.84 -5.64
CA ASN A 294 1.58 44.33 -5.40
C ASN A 294 1.49 43.04 -4.51
N ALA A 295 2.59 42.61 -3.90
CA ALA A 295 2.57 41.46 -2.99
C ALA A 295 1.89 41.85 -1.67
N THR A 296 1.15 40.91 -1.14
CA THR A 296 0.57 40.90 0.21
C THR A 296 1.21 39.78 1.03
N TRP A 297 0.76 39.57 2.27
CA TRP A 297 1.20 38.40 3.04
C TRP A 297 0.79 37.12 2.31
N PRO A 298 1.71 36.10 2.18
CA PRO A 298 1.40 34.90 1.45
C PRO A 298 0.24 34.11 2.06
N VAL A 299 -0.69 33.65 1.21
CA VAL A 299 -1.85 32.84 1.60
C VAL A 299 -1.61 31.34 1.39
N HIS A 300 -0.54 30.99 0.68
CA HIS A 300 -0.20 29.60 0.35
C HIS A 300 1.32 29.44 0.32
N ALA A 301 1.81 28.32 0.81
CA ALA A 301 3.24 27.99 0.79
C ALA A 301 3.46 26.59 0.21
N VAL A 302 4.45 26.45 -0.66
CA VAL A 302 4.87 25.18 -1.24
C VAL A 302 6.36 24.95 -1.03
N VAL A 303 6.69 23.86 -0.37
CA VAL A 303 8.06 23.41 -0.13
C VAL A 303 8.21 21.99 -0.65
N THR A 304 9.27 21.74 -1.45
CA THR A 304 9.54 20.42 -2.02
C THR A 304 10.23 19.52 -0.97
N ASN A 305 9.50 18.57 -0.44
CA ASN A 305 9.99 17.62 0.58
C ASN A 305 9.69 16.17 0.17
N SER A 306 10.65 15.39 -0.37
CA SER A 306 12.10 15.65 -0.49
C SER A 306 12.51 16.13 -1.89
N THR A 307 13.74 16.66 -1.98
CA THR A 307 14.39 16.96 -3.28
C THR A 307 14.92 15.66 -3.93
N TYR A 308 15.28 15.71 -5.21
CA TYR A 308 15.92 14.59 -5.90
C TYR A 308 17.23 14.16 -5.28
N ASP A 309 17.93 15.08 -4.59
CA ASP A 309 19.19 14.81 -3.89
C ASP A 309 19.00 14.23 -2.49
N GLY A 310 17.77 13.93 -2.09
CA GLY A 310 17.43 13.34 -0.79
C GLY A 310 17.44 14.34 0.38
N LEU A 311 17.29 15.64 0.12
CA LEU A 311 17.20 16.65 1.17
C LEU A 311 15.78 16.69 1.76
N PHE A 312 15.68 16.51 3.06
CA PHE A 312 14.45 16.60 3.83
C PHE A 312 14.43 17.86 4.69
N TYR A 313 13.26 18.45 4.82
CA TYR A 313 13.01 19.56 5.74
C TYR A 313 12.27 19.06 6.98
N ASN A 314 12.55 19.69 8.11
CA ASN A 314 11.73 19.52 9.31
C ASN A 314 10.39 20.26 9.11
N THR A 315 9.36 19.51 8.75
CA THR A 315 8.03 20.06 8.45
C THR A 315 7.38 20.71 9.67
N GLY A 316 7.62 20.17 10.87
CA GLY A 316 7.17 20.78 12.13
C GLY A 316 7.80 22.16 12.38
N PHE A 317 9.11 22.29 12.12
CA PHE A 317 9.78 23.60 12.20
C PHE A 317 9.18 24.60 11.21
N ILE A 318 8.97 24.18 9.94
CA ILE A 318 8.41 25.07 8.91
C ILE A 318 7.00 25.50 9.31
N LYS A 319 6.14 24.58 9.71
CA LYS A 319 4.77 24.85 10.15
C LYS A 319 4.74 25.86 11.29
N ASN A 320 5.52 25.63 12.34
CA ASN A 320 5.57 26.50 13.51
C ASN A 320 6.16 27.89 13.20
N THR A 321 7.10 27.97 12.23
CA THR A 321 7.74 29.24 11.86
C THR A 321 6.85 30.09 10.96
N LEU A 322 6.08 29.44 10.08
CA LEU A 322 5.12 30.14 9.19
C LEU A 322 3.77 30.41 9.87
N ASP A 323 3.53 29.87 11.06
CA ASP A 323 2.29 30.00 11.82
C ASP A 323 1.05 29.51 11.03
N VAL A 324 1.13 28.26 10.50
CA VAL A 324 0.09 27.60 9.66
C VAL A 324 -0.31 26.25 10.24
#